data_733e0305896cf29ac98f93d8402d2390
#
_entry.id   733e0305896cf29ac98f93d8402d2390
#
_cell.length_a   1.000
_cell.length_b   1.000
_cell.length_c   1.000
_cell.angle_alpha   90.00
_cell.angle_beta   90.00
_cell.angle_gamma   90.00
#
_symmetry.space_group_name_H-M   'P 1'
#
loop_
_entity.id
_entity.type
_entity.pdbx_description
1 polymer ?
#
loop_
_entity_poly.entity_id
_entity_poly.type
_entity_poly.pdbx_seq_one_letter_code
_entity_poly.pdbx_strand_id
1 'polypeptide(L)'
;MPTIQHNGASIYYEEYGKGFPILTFAPAGLASTIAVWSGGSAPIKPVEDLAANYRVIMMDQRNAGGQSHAPITAQDGWHSFAADHIAVLDHLRIDRCHLYGQCIGGSFIFSLLKAQPKRIASAVIAQAIGRVGPMKPGRTARFDAWAKDLADSGKPVNEQVLETFYQNLYGPGFVYSADRAFVASCQTPCLTLAGNDEAHPYPISEEIAKLLPRNEGFIKDWKSGQALVSAKVAVNAFLAKHTP
;
A
#
# COMPACT_ATOMS: atom_id res chain seq x y z
N MET A 1 -1.22 12.88 19.71
CA MET A 1 -1.47 11.87 18.68
C MET A 1 -0.13 11.31 18.23
N PRO A 2 0.00 10.00 18.03
CA PRO A 2 1.31 9.41 17.74
C PRO A 2 1.80 9.83 16.35
N THR A 3 2.90 10.58 16.35
CA THR A 3 3.56 11.10 15.16
C THR A 3 5.05 10.91 15.32
N ILE A 4 5.72 10.41 14.28
CA ILE A 4 7.17 10.31 14.25
C ILE A 4 7.76 11.34 13.31
N GLN A 5 9.00 11.74 13.57
CA GLN A 5 9.80 12.59 12.69
C GLN A 5 10.88 11.72 12.01
N HIS A 6 10.95 11.75 10.69
CA HIS A 6 11.90 10.97 9.92
C HIS A 6 12.30 11.73 8.64
N ASN A 7 13.58 12.06 8.47
CA ASN A 7 14.13 12.71 7.26
C ASN A 7 13.29 13.93 6.79
N GLY A 8 12.89 14.78 7.71
CA GLY A 8 12.05 15.95 7.42
C GLY A 8 10.57 15.65 7.21
N ALA A 9 10.18 14.39 7.23
CA ALA A 9 8.78 13.98 7.23
C ALA A 9 8.23 13.90 8.65
N SER A 10 6.95 14.26 8.81
CA SER A 10 6.14 14.02 9.99
C SER A 10 5.09 12.99 9.64
N ILE A 11 5.15 11.81 10.23
CA ILE A 11 4.29 10.68 9.87
C ILE A 11 3.37 10.33 11.04
N TYR A 12 2.08 10.45 10.80
CA TYR A 12 1.03 10.07 11.72
C TYR A 12 0.66 8.60 11.55
N TYR A 13 0.49 7.91 12.67
CA TYR A 13 0.06 6.50 12.68
C TYR A 13 -0.92 6.23 13.83
N GLU A 14 -1.62 5.13 13.73
CA GLU A 14 -2.51 4.61 14.78
C GLU A 14 -2.30 3.11 14.93
N GLU A 15 -2.58 2.61 16.15
CA GLU A 15 -2.46 1.20 16.49
C GLU A 15 -3.75 0.67 17.11
N TYR A 16 -4.14 -0.53 16.73
CA TYR A 16 -5.34 -1.20 17.23
C TYR A 16 -5.06 -2.67 17.47
N GLY A 17 -5.72 -3.25 18.48
CA GLY A 17 -5.57 -4.66 18.80
C GLY A 17 -4.24 -5.01 19.45
N LYS A 18 -3.96 -6.31 19.52
CA LYS A 18 -2.74 -6.89 20.11
C LYS A 18 -2.35 -8.14 19.31
N GLY A 19 -1.12 -8.64 19.51
CA GLY A 19 -0.62 -9.81 18.82
C GLY A 19 0.47 -9.50 17.81
N PHE A 20 0.67 -10.39 16.84
CA PHE A 20 1.69 -10.20 15.82
C PHE A 20 1.34 -8.98 14.94
N PRO A 21 2.32 -8.11 14.62
CA PRO A 21 2.00 -6.85 13.95
C PRO A 21 1.64 -7.04 12.48
N ILE A 22 0.70 -6.22 12.02
CA ILE A 22 0.34 -6.07 10.60
C ILE A 22 0.30 -4.59 10.23
N LEU A 23 1.16 -4.18 9.30
CA LEU A 23 1.16 -2.84 8.72
C LEU A 23 0.20 -2.79 7.53
N THR A 24 -0.69 -1.79 7.53
CA THR A 24 -1.77 -1.73 6.55
C THR A 24 -1.73 -0.47 5.69
N PHE A 25 -2.06 -0.60 4.41
CA PHE A 25 -2.01 0.46 3.40
C PHE A 25 -3.38 0.67 2.78
N ALA A 26 -3.98 1.82 3.09
CA ALA A 26 -5.30 2.19 2.61
C ALA A 26 -5.33 2.42 1.08
N PRO A 27 -6.48 2.21 0.42
CA PRO A 27 -6.66 2.62 -0.98
C PRO A 27 -6.61 4.15 -1.12
N ALA A 28 -6.94 4.68 -2.30
CA ALA A 28 -7.06 6.10 -2.67
C ALA A 28 -5.82 6.75 -3.31
N GLY A 29 -4.88 5.96 -3.85
CA GLY A 29 -3.70 6.52 -4.52
C GLY A 29 -2.82 7.33 -3.55
N LEU A 30 -2.39 8.52 -3.94
CA LEU A 30 -1.58 9.39 -3.07
C LEU A 30 -2.38 10.00 -1.92
N ALA A 31 -3.73 9.91 -1.93
CA ALA A 31 -4.59 10.32 -0.82
C ALA A 31 -4.87 9.19 0.19
N SER A 32 -3.98 8.20 0.28
CA SER A 32 -4.08 7.06 1.18
C SER A 32 -3.87 7.48 2.64
N THR A 33 -4.97 7.62 3.38
CA THR A 33 -5.00 7.99 4.81
C THR A 33 -5.75 6.94 5.62
N ILE A 34 -5.60 6.98 6.94
CA ILE A 34 -6.32 6.13 7.89
C ILE A 34 -7.84 6.30 7.73
N ALA A 35 -8.30 7.52 7.54
CA ALA A 35 -9.71 7.85 7.39
C ALA A 35 -10.39 7.12 6.20
N VAL A 36 -9.63 6.79 5.17
CA VAL A 36 -10.15 6.07 3.99
C VAL A 36 -10.68 4.67 4.34
N TRP A 37 -10.14 4.02 5.37
CA TRP A 37 -10.62 2.72 5.84
C TRP A 37 -12.07 2.75 6.32
N SER A 38 -12.55 3.88 6.82
CA SER A 38 -13.94 4.04 7.26
C SER A 38 -14.93 4.22 6.11
N GLY A 39 -14.43 4.49 4.90
CA GLY A 39 -15.24 4.66 3.69
C GLY A 39 -15.75 3.33 3.13
N GLY A 40 -16.74 3.40 2.24
CA GLY A 40 -17.34 2.22 1.58
C GLY A 40 -16.45 1.56 0.52
N SER A 41 -15.31 2.14 0.17
CA SER A 41 -14.39 1.64 -0.87
C SER A 41 -13.47 0.52 -0.41
N ALA A 42 -13.42 0.21 0.88
CA ALA A 42 -12.59 -0.83 1.47
C ALA A 42 -13.44 -1.99 1.98
N PRO A 43 -13.60 -3.11 1.21
CA PRO A 43 -14.42 -4.25 1.63
C PRO A 43 -13.90 -4.96 2.89
N ILE A 44 -12.57 -5.06 3.04
CA ILE A 44 -11.92 -5.54 4.26
C ILE A 44 -11.35 -4.33 5.00
N LYS A 45 -11.78 -4.14 6.23
CA LYS A 45 -11.38 -3.03 7.09
C LYS A 45 -10.47 -3.53 8.21
N PRO A 46 -9.21 -3.12 8.25
CA PRO A 46 -8.22 -3.73 9.14
C PRO A 46 -8.61 -3.72 10.62
N VAL A 47 -9.20 -2.66 11.13
CA VAL A 47 -9.60 -2.60 12.56
C VAL A 47 -10.73 -3.57 12.86
N GLU A 48 -11.76 -3.60 11.99
CA GLU A 48 -12.93 -4.47 12.20
C GLU A 48 -12.59 -5.95 11.97
N ASP A 49 -11.74 -6.26 10.98
CA ASP A 49 -11.54 -7.60 10.47
C ASP A 49 -10.26 -8.29 10.98
N LEU A 50 -9.28 -7.52 11.48
CA LEU A 50 -7.96 -8.07 11.86
C LEU A 50 -7.55 -7.75 13.31
N ALA A 51 -8.04 -6.64 13.91
CA ALA A 51 -7.55 -6.20 15.22
C ALA A 51 -7.91 -7.14 16.38
N ALA A 52 -8.83 -8.09 16.18
CA ALA A 52 -9.09 -9.14 17.17
C ALA A 52 -7.90 -10.09 17.35
N ASN A 53 -7.08 -10.30 16.31
CA ASN A 53 -5.99 -11.28 16.28
C ASN A 53 -4.61 -10.66 16.09
N TYR A 54 -4.54 -9.42 15.62
CA TYR A 54 -3.29 -8.75 15.23
C TYR A 54 -3.17 -7.36 15.84
N ARG A 55 -1.93 -6.92 16.08
CA ARG A 55 -1.61 -5.51 16.31
C ARG A 55 -1.62 -4.80 14.96
N VAL A 56 -2.73 -4.18 14.63
CA VAL A 56 -2.95 -3.44 13.36
C VAL A 56 -2.30 -2.08 13.46
N ILE A 57 -1.38 -1.79 12.54
CA ILE A 57 -0.72 -0.49 12.40
C ILE A 57 -1.25 0.17 11.13
N MET A 58 -1.81 1.34 11.26
CA MET A 58 -2.29 2.18 10.16
C MET A 58 -1.51 3.49 10.16
N MET A 59 -1.33 4.08 9.00
CA MET A 59 -0.66 5.38 8.90
C MET A 59 -1.26 6.20 7.76
N ASP A 60 -1.22 7.52 7.93
CA ASP A 60 -1.40 8.41 6.81
C ASP A 60 -0.12 8.41 5.97
N GLN A 61 -0.24 8.22 4.66
CA GLN A 61 0.92 8.34 3.80
C GLN A 61 1.37 9.81 3.73
N ARG A 62 2.68 10.03 3.46
CA ARG A 62 3.20 11.40 3.30
C ARG A 62 2.35 12.21 2.32
N ASN A 63 1.95 13.42 2.69
CA ASN A 63 1.20 14.35 1.85
C ASN A 63 -0.15 13.83 1.30
N ALA A 64 -0.78 12.88 2.00
CA ALA A 64 -2.03 12.27 1.57
C ALA A 64 -3.29 13.10 1.90
N GLY A 65 -3.13 14.30 2.43
CA GLY A 65 -4.26 15.14 2.88
C GLY A 65 -4.72 14.84 4.31
N GLY A 66 -4.05 13.89 5.01
CA GLY A 66 -4.24 13.62 6.44
C GLY A 66 -3.24 14.38 7.32
N GLN A 67 -2.78 13.71 8.38
CA GLN A 67 -1.89 14.32 9.38
C GLN A 67 -0.39 14.15 9.06
N SER A 68 -0.05 13.37 8.02
CA SER A 68 1.32 13.18 7.57
C SER A 68 1.73 14.19 6.51
N HIS A 69 2.95 14.71 6.64
CA HIS A 69 3.51 15.62 5.65
C HIS A 69 5.03 15.43 5.51
N ALA A 70 5.54 15.75 4.34
CA ALA A 70 6.96 15.73 4.01
C ALA A 70 7.28 16.75 2.91
N PRO A 71 8.47 17.30 2.84
CA PRO A 71 8.95 17.98 1.64
C PRO A 71 8.88 17.03 0.44
N ILE A 72 8.63 17.58 -0.75
CA ILE A 72 8.71 16.84 -2.01
C ILE A 72 9.86 17.39 -2.84
N THR A 73 10.73 16.50 -3.26
CA THR A 73 11.90 16.80 -4.08
C THR A 73 11.88 15.97 -5.36
N ALA A 74 12.71 16.33 -6.33
CA ALA A 74 12.87 15.56 -7.56
C ALA A 74 13.46 14.14 -7.35
N GLN A 75 14.08 13.89 -6.20
CA GLN A 75 14.63 12.59 -5.83
C GLN A 75 13.58 11.66 -5.21
N ASP A 76 12.45 12.19 -4.76
CA ASP A 76 11.43 11.37 -4.10
C ASP A 76 10.74 10.40 -5.07
N GLY A 77 10.30 9.28 -4.50
CA GLY A 77 9.65 8.21 -5.23
C GLY A 77 9.17 7.12 -4.25
N TRP A 78 8.97 5.90 -4.73
CA TRP A 78 8.51 4.79 -3.89
C TRP A 78 9.43 4.47 -2.71
N HIS A 79 10.72 4.69 -2.85
CA HIS A 79 11.69 4.50 -1.76
C HIS A 79 11.46 5.47 -0.59
N SER A 80 10.93 6.67 -0.84
CA SER A 80 10.60 7.64 0.20
C SER A 80 9.43 7.14 1.07
N PHE A 81 8.41 6.55 0.45
CA PHE A 81 7.32 5.89 1.18
C PHE A 81 7.82 4.68 1.96
N ALA A 82 8.66 3.83 1.34
CA ALA A 82 9.23 2.68 2.05
C ALA A 82 10.07 3.11 3.27
N ALA A 83 10.81 4.21 3.18
CA ALA A 83 11.58 4.77 4.29
C ALA A 83 10.67 5.21 5.45
N ASP A 84 9.51 5.83 5.16
CA ASP A 84 8.52 6.19 6.18
C ASP A 84 7.95 4.95 6.87
N HIS A 85 7.59 3.93 6.08
CA HIS A 85 7.07 2.65 6.60
C HIS A 85 8.09 1.99 7.54
N ILE A 86 9.36 1.96 7.13
CA ILE A 86 10.47 1.42 7.95
C ILE A 86 10.62 2.24 9.23
N ALA A 87 10.58 3.57 9.15
CA ALA A 87 10.71 4.45 10.30
C ALA A 87 9.58 4.22 11.33
N VAL A 88 8.34 3.99 10.88
CA VAL A 88 7.23 3.61 11.77
C VAL A 88 7.50 2.27 12.44
N LEU A 89 7.93 1.24 11.68
CA LEU A 89 8.26 -0.07 12.23
C LEU A 89 9.41 0.00 13.25
N ASP A 90 10.45 0.81 12.97
CA ASP A 90 11.60 0.98 13.86
C ASP A 90 11.21 1.71 15.15
N HIS A 91 10.40 2.78 15.05
CA HIS A 91 9.88 3.50 16.19
C HIS A 91 9.06 2.58 17.12
N LEU A 92 8.25 1.70 16.55
CA LEU A 92 7.42 0.74 17.27
C LEU A 92 8.19 -0.51 17.71
N ARG A 93 9.50 -0.61 17.40
CA ARG A 93 10.36 -1.76 17.67
C ARG A 93 9.81 -3.07 17.12
N ILE A 94 9.33 -3.01 15.88
CA ILE A 94 8.77 -4.15 15.17
C ILE A 94 9.81 -4.71 14.22
N ASP A 95 10.37 -5.86 14.56
CA ASP A 95 11.38 -6.54 13.73
C ASP A 95 10.76 -7.25 12.52
N ARG A 96 9.59 -7.84 12.70
CA ARG A 96 8.84 -8.53 11.62
C ARG A 96 7.36 -8.24 11.72
N CYS A 97 6.71 -8.14 10.56
CA CYS A 97 5.26 -7.91 10.47
C CYS A 97 4.66 -8.58 9.23
N HIS A 98 3.34 -8.71 9.22
CA HIS A 98 2.57 -8.90 8.00
C HIS A 98 2.33 -7.56 7.31
N LEU A 99 2.02 -7.62 6.01
CA LEU A 99 1.52 -6.48 5.25
C LEU A 99 0.11 -6.76 4.73
N TYR A 100 -0.74 -5.75 4.74
CA TYR A 100 -2.04 -5.76 4.08
C TYR A 100 -2.23 -4.48 3.30
N GLY A 101 -2.55 -4.55 2.01
CA GLY A 101 -2.76 -3.35 1.20
C GLY A 101 -3.81 -3.52 0.13
N GLN A 102 -4.62 -2.46 -0.06
CA GLN A 102 -5.62 -2.39 -1.13
C GLN A 102 -5.25 -1.33 -2.15
N CYS A 103 -5.58 -1.55 -3.42
CA CYS A 103 -5.39 -0.58 -4.50
C CYS A 103 -3.90 -0.18 -4.64
N ILE A 104 -3.57 1.08 -4.39
CA ILE A 104 -2.19 1.59 -4.32
C ILE A 104 -1.35 0.86 -3.27
N GLY A 105 -1.99 0.27 -2.27
CA GLY A 105 -1.34 -0.51 -1.22
C GLY A 105 -0.46 -1.64 -1.77
N GLY A 106 -0.78 -2.19 -2.95
CA GLY A 106 0.09 -3.12 -3.66
C GLY A 106 1.46 -2.52 -3.97
N SER A 107 1.49 -1.26 -4.42
CA SER A 107 2.75 -0.55 -4.70
C SER A 107 3.55 -0.26 -3.43
N PHE A 108 2.90 0.09 -2.32
CA PHE A 108 3.56 0.25 -1.02
C PHE A 108 4.16 -1.08 -0.54
N ILE A 109 3.40 -2.20 -0.65
CA ILE A 109 3.88 -3.53 -0.30
C ILE A 109 5.14 -3.87 -1.10
N PHE A 110 5.12 -3.78 -2.44
CA PHE A 110 6.29 -4.14 -3.24
C PHE A 110 7.48 -3.21 -3.01
N SER A 111 7.25 -1.92 -2.73
CA SER A 111 8.32 -1.00 -2.36
C SER A 111 9.01 -1.42 -1.05
N LEU A 112 8.21 -1.82 -0.04
CA LEU A 112 8.74 -2.28 1.24
C LEU A 112 9.43 -3.65 1.12
N LEU A 113 8.90 -4.56 0.28
CA LEU A 113 9.55 -5.84 -0.03
C LEU A 113 10.90 -5.68 -0.74
N LYS A 114 11.05 -4.64 -1.57
CA LYS A 114 12.36 -4.28 -2.14
C LYS A 114 13.35 -3.81 -1.07
N ALA A 115 12.89 -2.98 -0.16
CA ALA A 115 13.74 -2.34 0.84
C ALA A 115 14.13 -3.29 1.98
N GLN A 116 13.16 -4.07 2.51
CA GLN A 116 13.33 -4.86 3.73
C GLN A 116 12.58 -6.22 3.68
N PRO A 117 12.88 -7.11 2.70
CA PRO A 117 12.12 -8.35 2.53
C PRO A 117 12.17 -9.27 3.76
N LYS A 118 13.28 -9.25 4.52
CA LYS A 118 13.46 -10.10 5.71
C LYS A 118 12.55 -9.71 6.88
N ARG A 119 12.07 -8.48 6.91
CA ARG A 119 11.12 -7.98 7.93
C ARG A 119 9.67 -8.37 7.65
N ILE A 120 9.38 -8.94 6.50
CA ILE A 120 8.01 -9.24 6.08
C ILE A 120 7.74 -10.74 6.22
N ALA A 121 6.82 -11.08 7.11
CA ALA A 121 6.40 -12.47 7.35
C ALA A 121 5.51 -12.99 6.22
N SER A 122 4.54 -12.19 5.79
CA SER A 122 3.69 -12.43 4.62
C SER A 122 3.00 -11.13 4.16
N ALA A 123 2.40 -11.15 2.97
CA ALA A 123 1.68 -10.01 2.43
C ALA A 123 0.34 -10.40 1.80
N VAL A 124 -0.70 -9.62 2.08
CA VAL A 124 -2.00 -9.70 1.41
C VAL A 124 -2.14 -8.51 0.46
N ILE A 125 -2.26 -8.81 -0.84
CA ILE A 125 -2.32 -7.83 -1.92
C ILE A 125 -3.72 -7.83 -2.49
N ALA A 126 -4.53 -6.85 -2.12
CA ALA A 126 -5.94 -6.78 -2.51
C ALA A 126 -6.16 -5.73 -3.60
N GLN A 127 -6.78 -6.14 -4.71
CA GLN A 127 -7.14 -5.30 -5.85
C GLN A 127 -6.04 -4.30 -6.24
N ALA A 128 -4.80 -4.77 -6.38
CA ALA A 128 -3.68 -3.90 -6.71
C ALA A 128 -3.92 -3.15 -8.01
N ILE A 129 -3.51 -1.89 -8.04
CA ILE A 129 -3.45 -1.09 -9.25
C ILE A 129 -2.10 -1.22 -9.93
N GLY A 130 -2.11 -1.03 -11.23
CA GLY A 130 -0.92 -1.09 -12.04
C GLY A 130 -1.21 -0.60 -13.46
N ARG A 131 -0.20 -0.68 -14.31
CA ARG A 131 -0.32 -0.22 -15.69
C ARG A 131 -0.55 -1.36 -16.66
N VAL A 132 -1.68 -1.29 -17.35
CA VAL A 132 -1.97 -2.14 -18.52
C VAL A 132 -1.57 -1.34 -19.77
N GLY A 133 -0.55 -1.82 -20.48
CA GLY A 133 -0.05 -1.15 -21.70
C GLY A 133 0.96 -0.02 -21.44
N PRO A 134 1.30 0.77 -22.47
CA PRO A 134 2.27 1.84 -22.37
C PRO A 134 1.79 2.99 -21.49
N MET A 135 2.74 3.74 -20.90
CA MET A 135 2.43 4.96 -20.18
C MET A 135 1.89 6.02 -21.15
N LYS A 136 0.75 6.60 -20.79
CA LYS A 136 0.19 7.73 -21.56
C LYS A 136 1.02 8.99 -21.27
N PRO A 137 1.19 9.89 -22.25
CA PRO A 137 1.83 11.18 -22.03
C PRO A 137 1.07 12.03 -21.00
N GLY A 138 1.82 12.78 -20.21
CA GLY A 138 1.27 13.69 -19.20
C GLY A 138 0.87 13.00 -17.90
N ARG A 139 0.55 13.81 -16.90
CA ARG A 139 0.09 13.36 -15.59
C ARG A 139 -1.41 13.00 -15.64
N THR A 140 -1.82 12.15 -14.72
CA THR A 140 -3.24 11.81 -14.60
C THR A 140 -4.00 12.92 -13.87
N ALA A 141 -5.28 13.13 -14.23
CA ALA A 141 -6.14 14.08 -13.54
C ALA A 141 -6.20 13.85 -12.02
N ARG A 142 -6.06 12.60 -11.58
CA ARG A 142 -6.04 12.27 -10.15
C ARG A 142 -4.75 12.76 -9.45
N PHE A 143 -3.61 12.69 -10.13
CA PHE A 143 -2.36 13.24 -9.61
C PHE A 143 -2.43 14.77 -9.56
N ASP A 144 -2.95 15.42 -10.60
CA ASP A 144 -3.09 16.86 -10.64
C ASP A 144 -4.07 17.39 -9.58
N ALA A 145 -5.16 16.67 -9.31
CA ALA A 145 -6.08 16.99 -8.22
C ALA A 145 -5.36 16.90 -6.85
N TRP A 146 -4.60 15.82 -6.60
CA TRP A 146 -3.79 15.69 -5.38
C TRP A 146 -2.76 16.83 -5.24
N ALA A 147 -2.07 17.18 -6.32
CA ALA A 147 -1.09 18.28 -6.30
C ALA A 147 -1.74 19.64 -6.02
N LYS A 148 -2.94 19.84 -6.54
CA LYS A 148 -3.77 21.04 -6.25
C LYS A 148 -4.17 21.07 -4.77
N ASP A 149 -4.69 19.98 -4.22
CA ASP A 149 -5.08 19.91 -2.82
C ASP A 149 -3.88 20.19 -1.88
N LEU A 150 -2.69 19.71 -2.26
CA LEU A 150 -1.46 19.99 -1.54
C LEU A 150 -1.11 21.49 -1.58
N ALA A 151 -1.21 22.13 -2.75
CA ALA A 151 -0.97 23.55 -2.90
C ALA A 151 -2.00 24.40 -2.12
N ASP A 152 -3.28 24.04 -2.18
CA ASP A 152 -4.37 24.69 -1.45
C ASP A 152 -4.18 24.56 0.08
N SER A 153 -3.52 23.51 0.55
CA SER A 153 -3.14 23.33 1.96
C SER A 153 -1.91 24.15 2.39
N GLY A 154 -1.42 25.06 1.55
CA GLY A 154 -0.26 25.90 1.82
C GLY A 154 1.10 25.23 1.61
N LYS A 155 1.15 24.14 0.88
CA LYS A 155 2.37 23.36 0.57
C LYS A 155 2.61 23.25 -0.94
N PRO A 156 2.71 24.37 -1.68
CA PRO A 156 2.91 24.31 -3.12
C PRO A 156 4.27 23.68 -3.45
N VAL A 157 4.28 22.88 -4.52
CA VAL A 157 5.49 22.23 -5.04
C VAL A 157 5.76 22.78 -6.44
N ASN A 158 7.03 23.01 -6.74
CA ASN A 158 7.46 23.44 -8.07
C ASN A 158 7.01 22.45 -9.15
N GLU A 159 6.52 22.95 -10.27
CA GLU A 159 5.94 22.16 -11.36
C GLU A 159 6.93 21.14 -11.94
N GLN A 160 8.21 21.53 -12.12
CA GLN A 160 9.23 20.61 -12.60
C GLN A 160 9.52 19.48 -11.60
N VAL A 161 9.44 19.76 -10.29
CA VAL A 161 9.56 18.75 -9.24
C VAL A 161 8.37 17.81 -9.27
N LEU A 162 7.14 18.33 -9.43
CA LEU A 162 5.93 17.51 -9.56
C LEU A 162 5.99 16.57 -10.76
N GLU A 163 6.47 17.05 -11.92
CA GLU A 163 6.62 16.23 -13.11
C GLU A 163 7.63 15.09 -12.86
N THR A 164 8.79 15.41 -12.29
CA THR A 164 9.80 14.40 -11.99
C THR A 164 9.29 13.39 -10.95
N PHE A 165 8.61 13.86 -9.91
CA PHE A 165 8.01 13.00 -8.89
C PHE A 165 6.94 12.07 -9.50
N TYR A 166 6.10 12.58 -10.40
CA TYR A 166 5.13 11.77 -11.14
C TYR A 166 5.82 10.66 -11.94
N GLN A 167 6.88 10.99 -12.67
CA GLN A 167 7.65 10.00 -13.42
C GLN A 167 8.30 8.96 -12.51
N ASN A 168 8.84 9.36 -11.36
CA ASN A 168 9.41 8.45 -10.38
C ASN A 168 8.37 7.46 -9.80
N LEU A 169 7.12 7.90 -9.67
CA LEU A 169 6.05 7.06 -9.14
C LEU A 169 5.42 6.16 -10.20
N TYR A 170 5.10 6.71 -11.37
CA TYR A 170 4.27 6.02 -12.36
C TYR A 170 5.04 5.55 -13.60
N GLY A 171 6.29 6.03 -13.79
CA GLY A 171 7.15 5.67 -14.92
C GLY A 171 7.57 4.20 -14.94
N PRO A 172 8.18 3.68 -13.87
CA PRO A 172 8.98 2.45 -13.98
C PRO A 172 8.18 1.16 -14.06
N GLY A 173 6.95 1.10 -13.61
CA GLY A 173 6.52 -0.22 -13.21
C GLY A 173 5.24 -0.80 -13.70
N PHE A 174 5.23 -2.11 -13.73
CA PHE A 174 4.07 -2.97 -13.86
C PHE A 174 3.02 -2.69 -12.76
N VAL A 175 3.45 -2.65 -11.48
CA VAL A 175 2.65 -2.22 -10.33
C VAL A 175 3.22 -0.94 -9.73
N TYR A 176 3.65 -0.02 -10.60
CA TYR A 176 4.27 1.27 -10.33
C TYR A 176 5.60 1.19 -9.57
N SER A 177 5.65 0.60 -8.38
CA SER A 177 6.87 0.44 -7.57
C SER A 177 7.71 -0.77 -7.94
N ALA A 178 7.19 -1.70 -8.75
CA ALA A 178 7.85 -2.95 -9.11
C ALA A 178 7.59 -3.33 -10.57
N ASP A 179 8.62 -3.82 -11.23
CA ASP A 179 8.53 -4.49 -12.51
C ASP A 179 8.22 -5.99 -12.35
N ARG A 180 7.98 -6.65 -13.47
CA ARG A 180 7.67 -8.08 -13.52
C ARG A 180 8.80 -8.96 -12.98
N ALA A 181 10.04 -8.59 -13.28
CA ALA A 181 11.21 -9.36 -12.86
C ALA A 181 11.34 -9.35 -11.32
N PHE A 182 11.15 -8.17 -10.69
CA PHE A 182 11.14 -8.09 -9.24
C PHE A 182 9.99 -8.92 -8.63
N VAL A 183 8.75 -8.79 -9.14
CA VAL A 183 7.61 -9.57 -8.63
C VAL A 183 7.89 -11.07 -8.73
N ALA A 184 8.45 -11.54 -9.85
CA ALA A 184 8.83 -12.93 -10.05
C ALA A 184 9.99 -13.41 -9.15
N SER A 185 10.74 -12.50 -8.56
CA SER A 185 11.84 -12.83 -7.62
C SER A 185 11.41 -12.84 -6.14
N CYS A 186 10.21 -12.34 -5.80
CA CYS A 186 9.74 -12.20 -4.43
C CYS A 186 9.53 -13.56 -3.74
N GLN A 187 10.26 -13.80 -2.65
CA GLN A 187 10.16 -15.04 -1.86
C GLN A 187 9.24 -14.92 -0.64
N THR A 188 8.65 -13.76 -0.39
CA THR A 188 7.68 -13.57 0.70
C THR A 188 6.38 -14.27 0.34
N PRO A 189 5.78 -15.06 1.26
CA PRO A 189 4.45 -15.63 1.07
C PRO A 189 3.42 -14.54 0.81
N CYS A 190 2.62 -14.70 -0.24
CA CYS A 190 1.60 -13.73 -0.61
C CYS A 190 0.23 -14.39 -0.81
N LEU A 191 -0.82 -13.64 -0.52
CA LEU A 191 -2.19 -13.94 -0.90
C LEU A 191 -2.70 -12.78 -1.77
N THR A 192 -3.22 -13.09 -2.96
CA THR A 192 -3.72 -12.07 -3.88
C THR A 192 -5.25 -12.10 -3.97
N LEU A 193 -5.88 -10.94 -3.83
CA LEU A 193 -7.32 -10.74 -4.05
C LEU A 193 -7.51 -9.89 -5.30
N ALA A 194 -8.36 -10.35 -6.21
CA ALA A 194 -8.48 -9.76 -7.54
C ALA A 194 -9.14 -8.38 -7.53
N GLY A 195 -8.64 -7.47 -8.38
CA GLY A 195 -9.40 -6.35 -8.89
C GLY A 195 -10.40 -6.82 -9.95
N ASN A 196 -11.51 -6.12 -10.10
CA ASN A 196 -12.56 -6.47 -11.06
C ASN A 196 -13.37 -5.26 -11.53
N ASP A 197 -12.78 -4.07 -11.48
CA ASP A 197 -13.36 -2.82 -11.93
C ASP A 197 -12.33 -2.01 -12.73
N GLU A 198 -12.76 -0.90 -13.32
CA GLU A 198 -11.90 -0.06 -14.16
C GLU A 198 -10.69 0.49 -13.42
N ALA A 199 -10.84 0.88 -12.15
CA ALA A 199 -9.74 1.39 -11.33
C ALA A 199 -8.76 0.29 -10.89
N HIS A 200 -9.25 -0.96 -10.79
CA HIS A 200 -8.50 -2.13 -10.34
C HIS A 200 -8.59 -3.24 -11.41
N PRO A 201 -7.85 -3.14 -12.51
CA PRO A 201 -7.96 -4.07 -13.65
C PRO A 201 -7.62 -5.50 -13.23
N TYR A 202 -8.52 -6.44 -13.53
CA TYR A 202 -8.32 -7.86 -13.24
C TYR A 202 -6.97 -8.42 -13.76
N PRO A 203 -6.51 -8.08 -14.99
CA PRO A 203 -5.23 -8.59 -15.50
C PRO A 203 -4.03 -8.26 -14.62
N ILE A 204 -4.04 -7.12 -13.90
CA ILE A 204 -2.96 -6.76 -12.97
C ILE A 204 -2.89 -7.75 -11.81
N SER A 205 -4.03 -8.01 -11.16
CA SER A 205 -4.08 -8.96 -10.04
C SER A 205 -3.76 -10.39 -10.47
N GLU A 206 -4.27 -10.81 -11.63
CA GLU A 206 -4.00 -12.14 -12.19
C GLU A 206 -2.52 -12.32 -12.52
N GLU A 207 -1.89 -11.31 -13.12
CA GLU A 207 -0.47 -11.36 -13.46
C GLU A 207 0.42 -11.35 -12.22
N ILE A 208 0.09 -10.55 -11.20
CA ILE A 208 0.77 -10.60 -9.89
C ILE A 208 0.72 -12.01 -9.31
N ALA A 209 -0.48 -12.61 -9.30
CA ALA A 209 -0.68 -13.95 -8.74
C ALA A 209 0.12 -15.04 -9.48
N LYS A 210 0.27 -14.89 -10.81
CA LYS A 210 1.06 -15.81 -11.65
C LYS A 210 2.57 -15.63 -11.50
N LEU A 211 3.02 -14.40 -11.30
CA LEU A 211 4.44 -14.08 -11.20
C LEU A 211 5.03 -14.41 -9.84
N LEU A 212 4.28 -14.23 -8.75
CA LEU A 212 4.76 -14.46 -7.40
C LEU A 212 5.06 -15.95 -7.15
N PRO A 213 6.33 -16.34 -6.88
CA PRO A 213 6.70 -17.75 -6.67
C PRO A 213 6.00 -18.40 -5.46
N ARG A 214 5.64 -17.59 -4.48
CA ARG A 214 4.95 -18.02 -3.25
C ARG A 214 3.60 -17.34 -3.11
N ASN A 215 2.83 -17.26 -4.20
CA ASN A 215 1.42 -16.89 -4.11
C ASN A 215 0.61 -18.11 -3.65
N GLU A 216 0.08 -18.07 -2.44
CA GLU A 216 -0.60 -19.19 -1.79
C GLU A 216 -2.13 -19.16 -2.01
N GLY A 217 -2.63 -18.24 -2.82
CA GLY A 217 -4.03 -18.16 -3.21
C GLY A 217 -4.35 -16.96 -4.09
N PHE A 218 -5.36 -17.14 -4.93
CA PHE A 218 -5.92 -16.08 -5.76
C PHE A 218 -7.44 -16.05 -5.61
N ILE A 219 -7.94 -15.08 -4.84
CA ILE A 219 -9.37 -14.95 -4.54
C ILE A 219 -9.98 -13.97 -5.56
N LYS A 220 -10.85 -14.48 -6.43
CA LYS A 220 -11.45 -13.71 -7.52
C LYS A 220 -12.63 -12.86 -7.07
N ASP A 221 -13.55 -13.46 -6.36
CA ASP A 221 -14.76 -12.82 -5.86
C ASP A 221 -14.68 -12.66 -4.34
N TRP A 222 -14.67 -11.41 -3.86
CA TRP A 222 -14.43 -11.14 -2.45
C TRP A 222 -15.00 -9.82 -1.92
N LYS A 223 -15.68 -9.02 -2.77
CA LYS A 223 -16.01 -7.64 -2.39
C LYS A 223 -17.36 -7.49 -1.68
N SER A 224 -18.22 -8.50 -1.71
CA SER A 224 -19.57 -8.40 -1.13
C SER A 224 -20.17 -9.74 -0.73
N GLY A 225 -21.22 -9.71 0.07
CA GLY A 225 -22.01 -10.87 0.44
C GLY A 225 -21.21 -12.01 1.07
N GLN A 226 -21.58 -13.26 0.80
CA GLN A 226 -20.91 -14.45 1.33
C GLN A 226 -19.45 -14.57 0.84
N ALA A 227 -19.16 -14.10 -0.37
CA ALA A 227 -17.79 -14.09 -0.89
C ALA A 227 -16.85 -13.22 -0.05
N LEU A 228 -17.32 -12.06 0.44
CA LEU A 228 -16.56 -11.23 1.36
C LEU A 228 -16.30 -11.92 2.71
N VAL A 229 -17.31 -12.59 3.26
CA VAL A 229 -17.16 -13.36 4.51
C VAL A 229 -16.09 -14.44 4.33
N SER A 230 -16.17 -15.21 3.24
CA SER A 230 -15.19 -16.25 2.93
C SER A 230 -13.77 -15.68 2.70
N ALA A 231 -13.66 -14.53 2.05
CA ALA A 231 -12.37 -13.87 1.85
C ALA A 231 -11.75 -13.40 3.17
N LYS A 232 -12.53 -12.83 4.09
CA LYS A 232 -12.05 -12.45 5.43
C LYS A 232 -11.53 -13.67 6.21
N VAL A 233 -12.21 -14.80 6.14
CA VAL A 233 -11.75 -16.06 6.75
C VAL A 233 -10.43 -16.51 6.11
N ALA A 234 -10.35 -16.51 4.77
CA ALA A 234 -9.13 -16.91 4.06
C ALA A 234 -7.93 -16.01 4.36
N VAL A 235 -8.14 -14.69 4.43
CA VAL A 235 -7.11 -13.71 4.83
C VAL A 235 -6.59 -14.01 6.24
N ASN A 236 -7.48 -14.19 7.21
CA ASN A 236 -7.08 -14.51 8.59
C ASN A 236 -6.35 -15.86 8.67
N ALA A 237 -6.81 -16.89 7.97
CA ALA A 237 -6.14 -18.20 7.93
C ALA A 237 -4.74 -18.10 7.30
N PHE A 238 -4.59 -17.36 6.21
CA PHE A 238 -3.29 -17.13 5.57
C PHE A 238 -2.32 -16.38 6.49
N LEU A 239 -2.76 -15.31 7.14
CA LEU A 239 -1.94 -14.55 8.08
C LEU A 239 -1.52 -15.42 9.27
N ALA A 240 -2.45 -16.19 9.86
CA ALA A 240 -2.17 -17.08 11.00
C ALA A 240 -1.14 -18.17 10.63
N LYS A 241 -1.20 -18.74 9.42
CA LYS A 241 -0.23 -19.70 8.91
C LYS A 241 1.20 -19.17 8.88
N HIS A 242 1.37 -17.86 8.70
CA HIS A 242 2.67 -17.19 8.57
C HIS A 242 3.06 -16.34 9.78
N THR A 243 2.28 -16.38 10.83
CA THR A 243 2.63 -15.80 12.14
C THR A 243 3.68 -16.69 12.80
N PRO A 244 4.87 -16.16 13.20
CA PRO A 244 5.94 -16.92 13.87
C PRO A 244 5.52 -17.53 15.21
#